data_77ab0e3712c597a5252dbac12c9aa9e1
#
_entry.id   77ab0e3712c597a5252dbac12c9aa9e1
#
_cell.length_a   1.000
_cell.length_b   1.000
_cell.length_c   1.000
_cell.angle_alpha   90.00
_cell.angle_beta   90.00
_cell.angle_gamma   90.00
#
_symmetry.space_group_name_H-M   'P 1'
#
loop_
_entity.id
_entity.type
_entity.pdbx_description
1 polymer ?
#
loop_
_entity_poly.entity_id
_entity_poly.type
_entity_poly.pdbx_seq_one_letter_code
_entity_poly.pdbx_strand_id
1 'polypeptide(L)'
;MIESTTKIKELLEIALLTSHRPLSVDDFQKLFIEKIERSTIRMLLDEVKYDWQDKTMNLIQTSSGYRFEALPSFSEALMRLNPDRVIKYSRMVMEVLAIIAYRQPVTRGDIEKIRGVSLNPNALRQLIEREWIEIIGQKEVPGRPSLYATTKYFLDDFGLLSITELPDINQFTNENIIDEPLLDNIDSTQES
;
A
#
# COMPACT_ATOMS: atom_id res chain seq x y z
N MET A 1 -31.97 22.55 0.25
CA MET A 1 -31.22 23.44 1.19
C MET A 1 -29.75 23.19 0.91
N ILE A 2 -29.08 24.14 0.26
CA ILE A 2 -27.65 24.03 -0.03
C ILE A 2 -26.93 23.90 1.33
N GLU A 3 -26.37 22.74 1.61
CA GLU A 3 -25.56 22.59 2.81
C GLU A 3 -24.38 23.56 2.72
N SER A 4 -24.09 24.26 3.82
CA SER A 4 -22.96 25.20 3.82
C SER A 4 -21.66 24.42 3.52
N THR A 5 -20.74 25.03 2.80
CA THR A 5 -19.43 24.45 2.46
C THR A 5 -18.74 23.83 3.67
N THR A 6 -18.90 24.47 4.84
CA THR A 6 -18.40 23.96 6.12
C THR A 6 -18.99 22.60 6.49
N LYS A 7 -20.31 22.43 6.37
CA LYS A 7 -20.99 21.16 6.65
C LYS A 7 -20.57 20.05 5.68
N ILE A 8 -20.38 20.39 4.41
CA ILE A 8 -19.91 19.45 3.41
C ILE A 8 -18.52 18.92 3.83
N LYS A 9 -17.62 19.84 4.18
CA LYS A 9 -16.26 19.52 4.64
C LYS A 9 -16.27 18.62 5.89
N GLU A 10 -17.07 18.95 6.90
CA GLU A 10 -17.24 18.15 8.10
C GLU A 10 -17.72 16.71 7.77
N LEU A 11 -18.66 16.56 6.83
CA LEU A 11 -19.14 15.24 6.41
C LEU A 11 -18.07 14.45 5.68
N LEU A 12 -17.23 15.09 4.85
CA LEU A 12 -16.08 14.43 4.22
C LEU A 12 -15.09 13.92 5.26
N GLU A 13 -14.76 14.74 6.27
CA GLU A 13 -13.86 14.35 7.37
C GLU A 13 -14.41 13.18 8.17
N ILE A 14 -15.67 13.22 8.58
CA ILE A 14 -16.30 12.14 9.34
C ILE A 14 -16.30 10.86 8.52
N ALA A 15 -16.66 10.93 7.23
CA ALA A 15 -16.65 9.76 6.35
C ALA A 15 -15.25 9.14 6.25
N LEU A 16 -14.22 9.96 6.11
CA LEU A 16 -12.82 9.51 6.06
C LEU A 16 -12.36 8.86 7.37
N LEU A 17 -12.72 9.47 8.52
CA LEU A 17 -12.32 8.98 9.83
C LEU A 17 -13.03 7.67 10.22
N THR A 18 -14.21 7.42 9.68
CA THR A 18 -15.02 6.22 10.00
C THR A 18 -14.88 5.10 8.97
N SER A 19 -14.29 5.39 7.81
CA SER A 19 -14.12 4.40 6.76
C SER A 19 -12.92 3.47 7.02
N HIS A 20 -13.12 2.18 6.74
CA HIS A 20 -12.06 1.17 6.78
C HIS A 20 -11.37 0.97 5.42
N ARG A 21 -11.79 1.67 4.38
CA ARG A 21 -11.24 1.61 3.03
C ARG A 21 -11.06 3.01 2.45
N PRO A 22 -10.20 3.18 1.44
CA PRO A 22 -10.16 4.44 0.70
C PRO A 22 -11.53 4.81 0.12
N LEU A 23 -11.89 6.08 0.15
CA LEU A 23 -13.15 6.60 -0.39
C LEU A 23 -12.89 7.36 -1.69
N SER A 24 -13.56 6.93 -2.75
CA SER A 24 -13.54 7.61 -4.04
C SER A 24 -14.39 8.91 -4.02
N VAL A 25 -14.16 9.79 -4.99
CA VAL A 25 -15.01 10.99 -5.15
C VAL A 25 -16.49 10.60 -5.37
N ASP A 26 -16.74 9.46 -6.00
CA ASP A 26 -18.10 8.95 -6.19
C ASP A 26 -18.73 8.45 -4.88
N ASP A 27 -17.94 7.90 -3.96
CA ASP A 27 -18.43 7.55 -2.64
C ASP A 27 -18.82 8.79 -1.84
N PHE A 28 -18.02 9.85 -1.90
CA PHE A 28 -18.38 11.12 -1.27
C PHE A 28 -19.65 11.74 -1.85
N GLN A 29 -19.86 11.67 -3.17
CA GLN A 29 -21.11 12.16 -3.77
C GLN A 29 -22.36 11.47 -3.20
N LYS A 30 -22.27 10.20 -2.80
CA LYS A 30 -23.39 9.44 -2.21
C LYS A 30 -23.78 9.92 -0.80
N LEU A 31 -22.93 10.69 -0.13
CA LEU A 31 -23.24 11.25 1.20
C LEU A 31 -24.31 12.34 1.15
N PHE A 32 -24.52 12.94 -0.03
CA PHE A 32 -25.36 14.10 -0.21
C PHE A 32 -26.62 13.77 -0.99
N ILE A 33 -27.75 14.35 -0.57
CA ILE A 33 -29.05 14.24 -1.30
C ILE A 33 -28.98 15.04 -2.59
N GLU A 34 -28.44 16.27 -2.53
CA GLU A 34 -28.20 17.11 -3.69
C GLU A 34 -26.84 16.78 -4.31
N LYS A 35 -26.79 16.73 -5.63
CA LYS A 35 -25.55 16.40 -6.35
C LYS A 35 -24.54 17.55 -6.20
N ILE A 36 -23.44 17.24 -5.51
CA ILE A 36 -22.29 18.14 -5.41
C ILE A 36 -21.31 17.85 -6.56
N GLU A 37 -20.78 18.92 -7.15
CA GLU A 37 -19.80 18.80 -8.23
C GLU A 37 -18.51 18.12 -7.73
N ARG A 38 -17.94 17.24 -8.56
CA ARG A 38 -16.70 16.52 -8.25
C ARG A 38 -15.53 17.45 -7.99
N SER A 39 -15.48 18.59 -8.68
CA SER A 39 -14.48 19.64 -8.49
C SER A 39 -14.56 20.24 -7.09
N THR A 40 -15.77 20.51 -6.60
CA THR A 40 -16.00 21.02 -5.25
C THR A 40 -15.55 20.02 -4.18
N ILE A 41 -15.88 18.73 -4.35
CA ILE A 41 -15.44 17.69 -3.43
C ILE A 41 -13.91 17.63 -3.39
N ARG A 42 -13.22 17.64 -4.54
CA ARG A 42 -11.76 17.63 -4.60
C ARG A 42 -11.14 18.85 -3.91
N MET A 43 -11.67 20.03 -4.19
CA MET A 43 -11.23 21.26 -3.54
C MET A 43 -11.34 21.17 -2.01
N LEU A 44 -12.47 20.66 -1.50
CA LEU A 44 -12.67 20.49 -0.07
C LEU A 44 -11.76 19.40 0.53
N LEU A 45 -11.47 18.34 -0.21
CA LEU A 45 -10.50 17.33 0.21
C LEU A 45 -9.07 17.90 0.28
N ASP A 46 -8.70 18.79 -0.63
CA ASP A 46 -7.42 19.52 -0.57
C ASP A 46 -7.36 20.44 0.65
N GLU A 47 -8.47 21.10 1.00
CA GLU A 47 -8.56 21.88 2.26
C GLU A 47 -8.47 20.98 3.50
N VAL A 48 -9.14 19.81 3.52
CA VAL A 48 -9.02 18.83 4.61
C VAL A 48 -7.58 18.37 4.72
N LYS A 49 -6.92 18.06 3.60
CA LYS A 49 -5.51 17.66 3.57
C LYS A 49 -4.61 18.74 4.19
N TYR A 50 -4.85 20.00 3.86
CA TYR A 50 -4.13 21.14 4.43
C TYR A 50 -4.36 21.27 5.94
N ASP A 51 -5.62 21.18 6.41
CA ASP A 51 -5.97 21.30 7.83
C ASP A 51 -5.38 20.17 8.69
N TRP A 52 -5.01 19.05 8.08
CA TRP A 52 -4.46 17.89 8.78
C TRP A 52 -2.94 17.77 8.62
N GLN A 53 -2.29 18.67 7.88
CA GLN A 53 -0.87 18.61 7.56
C GLN A 53 0.04 18.60 8.80
N ASP A 54 -0.33 19.33 9.86
CA ASP A 54 0.44 19.44 11.11
C ASP A 54 -0.17 18.61 12.27
N LYS A 55 -1.08 17.69 11.94
CA LYS A 55 -1.71 16.81 12.95
C LYS A 55 -1.03 15.42 12.94
N THR A 56 -1.63 14.52 13.70
CA THR A 56 -1.11 13.14 13.88
C THR A 56 -1.46 12.18 12.74
N MET A 57 -2.28 12.60 11.79
CA MET A 57 -2.69 11.84 10.63
C MET A 57 -2.55 12.67 9.36
N ASN A 58 -2.21 12.01 8.26
CA ASN A 58 -2.19 12.61 6.93
C ASN A 58 -3.36 12.09 6.10
N LEU A 59 -3.99 12.98 5.34
CA LEU A 59 -4.89 12.58 4.27
C LEU A 59 -4.06 12.25 3.03
N ILE A 60 -4.04 10.97 2.66
CA ILE A 60 -3.36 10.50 1.45
C ILE A 60 -4.38 10.13 0.37
N GLN A 61 -3.96 10.25 -0.88
CA GLN A 61 -4.70 9.75 -2.02
C GLN A 61 -4.03 8.46 -2.52
N THR A 62 -4.82 7.43 -2.75
CA THR A 62 -4.40 6.15 -3.29
C THR A 62 -5.12 5.87 -4.61
N SER A 63 -4.82 4.75 -5.24
CA SER A 63 -5.45 4.30 -6.48
C SER A 63 -6.99 4.25 -6.41
N SER A 64 -7.55 3.87 -5.25
CA SER A 64 -9.00 3.72 -5.06
C SER A 64 -9.69 4.95 -4.48
N GLY A 65 -8.94 5.92 -3.94
CA GLY A 65 -9.51 7.13 -3.36
C GLY A 65 -8.66 7.74 -2.23
N TYR A 66 -9.32 8.33 -1.26
CA TYR A 66 -8.70 9.06 -0.15
C TYR A 66 -8.88 8.30 1.16
N ARG A 67 -7.85 8.31 2.01
CA ARG A 67 -7.90 7.77 3.38
C ARG A 67 -6.99 8.55 4.31
N PHE A 68 -7.30 8.52 5.59
CA PHE A 68 -6.36 8.95 6.62
C PHE A 68 -5.35 7.85 6.95
N GLU A 69 -4.12 8.26 7.16
CA GLU A 69 -3.03 7.41 7.61
C GLU A 69 -2.28 8.05 8.76
N ALA A 70 -1.96 7.28 9.80
CA ALA A 70 -1.17 7.78 10.91
C ALA A 70 0.25 8.11 10.45
N LEU A 71 0.84 9.15 11.01
CA LEU A 71 2.25 9.47 10.74
C LEU A 71 3.16 8.30 11.11
N PRO A 72 4.20 8.00 10.32
CA PRO A 72 5.14 6.91 10.58
C PRO A 72 5.76 6.95 11.98
N SER A 73 5.95 8.14 12.55
CA SER A 73 6.47 8.33 13.92
C SER A 73 5.63 7.67 15.02
N PHE A 74 4.34 7.42 14.76
CA PHE A 74 3.43 6.75 15.71
C PHE A 74 3.24 5.27 15.43
N SER A 75 3.77 4.75 14.33
CA SER A 75 3.53 3.37 13.88
C SER A 75 3.94 2.33 14.93
N GLU A 76 5.10 2.49 15.56
CA GLU A 76 5.60 1.56 16.58
C GLU A 76 4.67 1.51 17.81
N ALA A 77 4.20 2.66 18.28
CA ALA A 77 3.27 2.74 19.40
C ALA A 77 1.91 2.08 19.06
N LEU A 78 1.41 2.33 17.85
CA LEU A 78 0.14 1.76 17.38
C LEU A 78 0.24 0.24 17.17
N MET A 79 1.38 -0.29 16.74
CA MET A 79 1.62 -1.73 16.63
C MET A 79 1.50 -2.45 17.97
N ARG A 80 1.89 -1.79 19.08
CA ARG A 80 1.77 -2.37 20.44
C ARG A 80 0.31 -2.57 20.87
N LEU A 81 -0.62 -1.77 20.34
CA LEU A 81 -2.06 -1.92 20.62
C LEU A 81 -2.66 -3.16 19.96
N ASN A 82 -2.13 -3.57 18.81
CA ASN A 82 -2.65 -4.69 18.04
C ASN A 82 -1.50 -5.55 17.49
N PRO A 83 -0.74 -6.25 18.35
CA PRO A 83 0.44 -7.02 17.93
C PRO A 83 0.09 -8.14 16.96
N ASP A 84 -1.11 -8.74 17.06
CA ASP A 84 -1.58 -9.82 16.20
C ASP A 84 -1.96 -9.37 14.78
N ARG A 85 -2.08 -8.06 14.54
CA ARG A 85 -2.37 -7.50 13.21
C ARG A 85 -1.14 -7.33 12.33
N VAL A 86 0.05 -7.43 12.90
CA VAL A 86 1.31 -7.25 12.15
C VAL A 86 1.67 -8.55 11.46
N ILE A 87 1.15 -8.74 10.25
CA ILE A 87 1.59 -9.85 9.40
C ILE A 87 3.00 -9.53 8.89
N LYS A 88 3.98 -10.29 9.38
CA LYS A 88 5.37 -10.20 8.89
C LYS A 88 5.53 -11.12 7.69
N TYR A 89 5.78 -10.55 6.54
CA TYR A 89 6.16 -11.31 5.36
C TYR A 89 7.66 -11.62 5.37
N SER A 90 8.04 -12.81 4.93
CA SER A 90 9.45 -13.15 4.79
C SER A 90 10.11 -12.29 3.71
N ARG A 91 11.44 -12.11 3.81
CA ARG A 91 12.23 -11.40 2.78
C ARG A 91 11.98 -11.97 1.38
N MET A 92 11.88 -13.30 1.27
CA MET A 92 11.59 -13.99 0.01
C MET A 92 10.24 -13.57 -0.59
N VAL A 93 9.17 -13.46 0.22
CA VAL A 93 7.85 -13.05 -0.25
C VAL A 93 7.88 -11.61 -0.76
N MET A 94 8.55 -10.71 -0.03
CA MET A 94 8.70 -9.30 -0.42
C MET A 94 9.55 -9.15 -1.69
N GLU A 95 10.59 -9.96 -1.86
CA GLU A 95 11.40 -10.00 -3.09
C GLU A 95 10.56 -10.42 -4.31
N VAL A 96 9.72 -11.46 -4.15
CA VAL A 96 8.81 -11.91 -5.21
C VAL A 96 7.80 -10.82 -5.56
N LEU A 97 7.22 -10.16 -4.56
CA LEU A 97 6.31 -9.03 -4.76
C LEU A 97 7.00 -7.90 -5.54
N ALA A 98 8.23 -7.54 -5.16
CA ALA A 98 9.00 -6.51 -5.85
C ALA A 98 9.24 -6.89 -7.33
N ILE A 99 9.66 -8.13 -7.61
CA ILE A 99 9.85 -8.59 -9.00
C ILE A 99 8.55 -8.45 -9.81
N ILE A 100 7.41 -8.87 -9.23
CA ILE A 100 6.12 -8.73 -9.92
C ILE A 100 5.81 -7.24 -10.14
N ALA A 101 5.91 -6.40 -9.13
CA ALA A 101 5.58 -4.98 -9.23
C ALA A 101 6.41 -4.24 -10.30
N TYR A 102 7.69 -4.54 -10.42
CA TYR A 102 8.57 -3.86 -11.36
C TYR A 102 8.64 -4.49 -12.76
N ARG A 103 8.21 -5.75 -12.92
CA ARG A 103 8.40 -6.50 -14.17
C ARG A 103 7.12 -7.05 -14.77
N GLN A 104 5.97 -6.79 -14.14
CA GLN A 104 4.67 -7.26 -14.60
C GLN A 104 4.37 -6.91 -16.07
N PRO A 105 3.67 -7.80 -16.81
CA PRO A 105 3.22 -9.12 -16.37
C PRO A 105 4.33 -10.18 -16.43
N VAL A 106 4.43 -11.03 -15.40
CA VAL A 106 5.47 -12.06 -15.29
C VAL A 106 4.89 -13.42 -14.97
N THR A 107 5.55 -14.49 -15.44
CA THR A 107 5.25 -15.87 -15.05
C THR A 107 6.08 -16.30 -13.85
N ARG A 108 5.71 -17.42 -13.20
CA ARG A 108 6.53 -18.06 -12.19
C ARG A 108 7.96 -18.33 -12.68
N GLY A 109 8.11 -18.84 -13.91
CA GLY A 109 9.41 -19.13 -14.50
C GLY A 109 10.25 -17.85 -14.72
N ASP A 110 9.61 -16.73 -15.09
CA ASP A 110 10.29 -15.44 -15.22
C ASP A 110 10.82 -14.97 -13.85
N ILE A 111 10.03 -15.14 -12.77
CA ILE A 111 10.45 -14.81 -11.40
C ILE A 111 11.64 -15.69 -10.96
N GLU A 112 11.55 -17.00 -11.17
CA GLU A 112 12.63 -17.96 -10.85
C GLU A 112 13.92 -17.63 -11.60
N LYS A 113 13.81 -17.24 -12.87
CA LYS A 113 14.96 -16.81 -13.70
C LYS A 113 15.62 -15.54 -13.15
N ILE A 114 14.84 -14.57 -12.73
CA ILE A 114 15.37 -13.32 -12.14
C ILE A 114 16.06 -13.60 -10.81
N ARG A 115 15.46 -14.45 -9.97
CA ARG A 115 16.02 -14.81 -8.65
C ARG A 115 17.19 -15.77 -8.70
N GLY A 116 17.34 -16.53 -9.78
CA GLY A 116 18.33 -17.60 -9.91
C GLY A 116 18.03 -18.87 -9.07
N VAL A 117 16.88 -18.91 -8.39
CA VAL A 117 16.47 -20.04 -7.52
C VAL A 117 14.99 -20.35 -7.68
N SER A 118 14.60 -21.59 -7.41
CA SER A 118 13.20 -22.04 -7.47
C SER A 118 12.33 -21.28 -6.49
N LEU A 119 11.09 -21.01 -6.90
CA LEU A 119 10.11 -20.29 -6.11
C LEU A 119 9.27 -21.25 -5.27
N ASN A 120 9.22 -21.01 -3.96
CA ASN A 120 8.28 -21.70 -3.08
C ASN A 120 6.83 -21.32 -3.49
N PRO A 121 5.95 -22.31 -3.77
CA PRO A 121 4.56 -22.05 -4.14
C PRO A 121 3.78 -21.21 -3.13
N ASN A 122 4.14 -21.30 -1.84
CA ASN A 122 3.51 -20.51 -0.78
C ASN A 122 3.73 -19.00 -0.94
N ALA A 123 4.81 -18.55 -1.58
CA ALA A 123 5.06 -17.12 -1.76
C ALA A 123 3.97 -16.46 -2.62
N LEU A 124 3.69 -17.04 -3.79
CA LEU A 124 2.62 -16.55 -4.67
C LEU A 124 1.25 -16.67 -4.00
N ARG A 125 0.99 -17.78 -3.28
CA ARG A 125 -0.28 -17.97 -2.58
C ARG A 125 -0.51 -16.89 -1.53
N GLN A 126 0.47 -16.57 -0.68
CA GLN A 126 0.36 -15.51 0.31
C GLN A 126 0.06 -14.14 -0.32
N LEU A 127 0.70 -13.83 -1.45
CA LEU A 127 0.47 -12.56 -2.16
C LEU A 127 -0.93 -12.51 -2.80
N ILE A 128 -1.43 -13.64 -3.31
CA ILE A 128 -2.80 -13.75 -3.85
C ILE A 128 -3.83 -13.66 -2.71
N GLU A 129 -3.63 -14.37 -1.60
CA GLU A 129 -4.50 -14.30 -0.41
C GLU A 129 -4.58 -12.91 0.20
N ARG A 130 -3.50 -12.13 0.06
CA ARG A 130 -3.47 -10.71 0.45
C ARG A 130 -4.10 -9.79 -0.61
N GLU A 131 -4.47 -10.34 -1.74
CA GLU A 131 -4.98 -9.59 -2.89
C GLU A 131 -3.98 -8.56 -3.46
N TRP A 132 -2.68 -8.70 -3.17
CA TRP A 132 -1.66 -7.81 -3.74
C TRP A 132 -1.31 -8.15 -5.17
N ILE A 133 -1.47 -9.42 -5.58
CA ILE A 133 -1.28 -9.86 -6.95
C ILE A 133 -2.47 -10.67 -7.45
N GLU A 134 -2.65 -10.68 -8.76
CA GLU A 134 -3.68 -11.47 -9.43
C GLU A 134 -3.14 -12.13 -10.70
N ILE A 135 -3.86 -13.16 -11.19
CA ILE A 135 -3.60 -13.79 -12.48
C ILE A 135 -4.38 -13.03 -13.54
N ILE A 136 -3.68 -12.34 -14.45
CA ILE A 136 -4.29 -11.54 -15.52
C ILE A 136 -4.42 -12.30 -16.84
N GLY A 137 -3.89 -13.51 -16.93
CA GLY A 137 -3.95 -14.33 -18.13
C GLY A 137 -2.93 -15.46 -18.14
N GLN A 138 -2.63 -15.99 -19.30
CA GLN A 138 -1.64 -17.04 -19.55
C GLN A 138 -0.71 -16.62 -20.69
N LYS A 139 0.56 -16.97 -20.59
CA LYS A 139 1.55 -16.75 -21.65
C LYS A 139 1.35 -17.77 -22.77
N GLU A 140 1.36 -17.32 -24.03
CA GLU A 140 1.18 -18.17 -25.19
C GLU A 140 2.47 -18.93 -25.58
N VAL A 141 2.91 -19.82 -24.70
CA VAL A 141 4.07 -20.71 -24.86
C VAL A 141 3.69 -22.12 -24.38
N PRO A 142 4.46 -23.16 -24.73
CA PRO A 142 4.23 -24.50 -24.21
C PRO A 142 4.12 -24.50 -22.69
N GLY A 143 3.10 -25.20 -22.15
CA GLY A 143 2.79 -25.19 -20.71
C GLY A 143 1.87 -24.05 -20.26
N ARG A 144 1.58 -23.03 -21.11
CA ARG A 144 0.67 -21.90 -20.86
C ARG A 144 0.71 -21.37 -19.41
N PRO A 145 1.90 -20.95 -18.91
CA PRO A 145 2.02 -20.53 -17.53
C PRO A 145 1.21 -19.26 -17.26
N SER A 146 0.67 -19.16 -16.03
CA SER A 146 -0.07 -17.99 -15.57
C SER A 146 0.80 -16.73 -15.54
N LEU A 147 0.21 -15.61 -15.91
CA LEU A 147 0.79 -14.27 -15.85
C LEU A 147 0.28 -13.54 -14.60
N TYR A 148 1.18 -13.03 -13.79
CA TYR A 148 0.90 -12.31 -12.54
C TYR A 148 1.13 -10.81 -12.72
N ALA A 149 0.26 -10.03 -12.10
CA ALA A 149 0.38 -8.57 -11.99
C ALA A 149 -0.10 -8.10 -10.61
N THR A 150 0.24 -6.87 -10.24
CA THR A 150 -0.25 -6.23 -9.02
C THR A 150 -1.69 -5.75 -9.19
N THR A 151 -2.41 -5.65 -8.09
CA THR A 151 -3.81 -5.21 -8.01
C THR A 151 -3.93 -3.77 -7.54
N LYS A 152 -5.17 -3.26 -7.49
CA LYS A 152 -5.47 -1.97 -6.82
C LYS A 152 -5.25 -2.05 -5.31
N TYR A 153 -5.47 -3.20 -4.67
CA TYR A 153 -5.21 -3.38 -3.24
C TYR A 153 -3.73 -3.23 -2.90
N PHE A 154 -2.84 -3.70 -3.79
CA PHE A 154 -1.42 -3.43 -3.68
C PHE A 154 -1.15 -1.92 -3.68
N LEU A 155 -1.67 -1.19 -4.67
CA LEU A 155 -1.47 0.25 -4.76
C LEU A 155 -2.01 0.98 -3.53
N ASP A 156 -3.20 0.58 -3.05
CA ASP A 156 -3.81 1.19 -1.87
C ASP A 156 -2.99 0.91 -0.61
N ASP A 157 -2.57 -0.34 -0.37
CA ASP A 157 -1.81 -0.72 0.83
C ASP A 157 -0.43 -0.04 0.87
N PHE A 158 0.19 0.19 -0.30
CA PHE A 158 1.47 0.90 -0.42
C PHE A 158 1.33 2.42 -0.62
N GLY A 159 0.11 2.97 -0.57
CA GLY A 159 -0.13 4.41 -0.67
C GLY A 159 0.16 5.00 -2.04
N LEU A 160 0.05 4.21 -3.12
CA LEU A 160 0.37 4.59 -4.49
C LEU A 160 -0.89 4.95 -5.28
N LEU A 161 -0.80 5.97 -6.14
CA LEU A 161 -1.84 6.29 -7.13
C LEU A 161 -1.77 5.36 -8.34
N SER A 162 -0.56 5.00 -8.74
CA SER A 162 -0.29 4.11 -9.86
C SER A 162 1.03 3.38 -9.68
N ILE A 163 1.22 2.31 -10.46
CA ILE A 163 2.47 1.53 -10.45
C ILE A 163 3.69 2.37 -10.88
N THR A 164 3.48 3.45 -11.61
CA THR A 164 4.56 4.35 -12.06
C THR A 164 5.15 5.21 -10.95
N GLU A 165 4.53 5.25 -9.77
CA GLU A 165 5.05 5.93 -8.58
C GLU A 165 6.04 5.09 -7.79
N LEU A 166 6.25 3.82 -8.18
CA LEU A 166 7.32 3.02 -7.57
C LEU A 166 8.67 3.68 -7.82
N PRO A 167 9.54 3.76 -6.79
CA PRO A 167 10.88 4.31 -6.94
C PRO A 167 11.69 3.58 -8.02
N ASP A 168 12.56 4.28 -8.74
CA ASP A 168 13.44 3.62 -9.69
C ASP A 168 14.38 2.66 -8.96
N ILE A 169 14.42 1.39 -9.42
CA ILE A 169 15.32 0.36 -8.87
C ILE A 169 16.78 0.84 -8.86
N ASN A 170 17.20 1.63 -9.85
CA ASN A 170 18.56 2.12 -9.95
C ASN A 170 18.93 3.10 -8.81
N GLN A 171 17.96 3.71 -8.15
CA GLN A 171 18.21 4.58 -6.98
C GLN A 171 18.69 3.78 -5.77
N PHE A 172 18.33 2.49 -5.67
CA PHE A 172 18.72 1.61 -4.57
C PHE A 172 20.07 0.90 -4.80
N THR A 173 20.62 0.95 -6.03
CA THR A 173 21.89 0.31 -6.35
C THR A 173 23.10 1.22 -6.15
N ASN A 174 22.90 2.52 -5.96
CA ASN A 174 24.00 3.48 -5.99
C ASN A 174 24.40 4.13 -4.65
N GLU A 175 23.66 4.03 -3.57
CA GLU A 175 24.16 4.54 -2.27
C GLU A 175 23.24 4.08 -1.12
N ASN A 176 23.72 3.24 -0.23
CA ASN A 176 23.16 2.87 1.09
C ASN A 176 22.69 1.42 1.33
N ILE A 177 23.41 0.43 0.82
CA ILE A 177 23.38 -0.93 1.38
C ILE A 177 24.76 -1.29 1.96
N ILE A 178 25.47 -0.34 2.54
CA ILE A 178 26.67 -0.61 3.32
C ILE A 178 26.50 0.16 4.64
N ASP A 179 26.51 -0.62 5.75
CA ASP A 179 26.61 -0.20 7.12
C ASP A 179 25.32 0.25 7.87
N GLU A 180 24.43 -0.71 8.17
CA GLU A 180 24.04 -0.89 9.56
C GLU A 180 24.37 -2.32 9.97
N PRO A 181 25.37 -2.54 10.83
CA PRO A 181 25.56 -3.84 11.44
C PRO A 181 24.37 -4.09 12.35
N LEU A 182 23.65 -5.18 12.08
CA LEU A 182 22.73 -5.79 13.03
C LEU A 182 23.49 -5.96 14.34
N LEU A 183 23.15 -5.18 15.33
CA LEU A 183 23.65 -5.33 16.69
C LEU A 183 23.24 -6.70 17.19
N ASP A 184 24.18 -7.66 17.07
CA ASP A 184 24.21 -8.87 17.87
C ASP A 184 24.52 -8.45 19.33
N ASN A 185 23.48 -8.10 20.06
CA ASN A 185 23.50 -8.12 21.51
C ASN A 185 22.90 -9.43 21.99
N ILE A 186 23.67 -10.48 21.88
CA ILE A 186 23.48 -11.67 22.70
C ILE A 186 24.34 -11.47 23.93
N ASP A 187 23.64 -11.18 24.98
CA ASP A 187 24.05 -11.15 26.36
C ASP A 187 24.78 -12.45 26.74
N SER A 188 26.03 -12.31 27.10
CA SER A 188 26.76 -13.34 27.80
C SER A 188 27.18 -12.79 29.16
N THR A 189 26.28 -12.89 30.11
CA THR A 189 26.66 -12.81 31.51
C THR A 189 26.16 -14.05 32.21
N GLN A 190 26.98 -15.07 32.22
CA GLN A 190 26.93 -16.08 33.25
C GLN A 190 28.22 -16.00 34.07
N GLU A 191 27.99 -16.15 35.38
CA GLU A 191 28.88 -16.65 36.42
C GLU A 191 29.92 -15.68 37.05
N SER A 192 29.61 -15.24 38.26
CA SER A 192 30.31 -15.65 39.51
C SER A 192 29.54 -15.15 40.71
#